data_c69685f6174481ff70f6b599ee916366
#
_entry.id   c69685f6174481ff70f6b599ee916366
#
_cell.length_a   1.000
_cell.length_b   1.000
_cell.length_c   1.000
_cell.angle_alpha   90.00
_cell.angle_beta   90.00
_cell.angle_gamma   90.00
#
_symmetry.space_group_name_H-M   'P 1'
#
loop_
_entity.id
_entity.type
_entity.pdbx_description
1 polymer ?
#
loop_
_entity_poly.entity_id
_entity_poly.type
_entity_poly.pdbx_seq_one_letter_code
_entity_poly.pdbx_strand_id
1 'polypeptide(L)' 'MYGITTKNITNANGIRILKGEKVQCLFITELGNNCYEGLFVTETGVKFLSDFSNVMINIKR' A
#
# COMPACT_ATOMS: atom_id res chain seq x y z
N MET A 1 -9.38 -0.46 -5.91
CA MET A 1 -9.38 0.02 -4.52
C MET A 1 -8.21 0.97 -4.33
N TYR A 2 -8.49 2.14 -3.80
CA TYR A 2 -7.47 3.18 -3.61
C TYR A 2 -7.28 3.45 -2.14
N GLY A 3 -6.09 3.93 -1.81
CA GLY A 3 -5.79 4.29 -0.44
C GLY A 3 -4.73 5.37 -0.37
N ILE A 4 -4.46 5.80 0.86
CA ILE A 4 -3.46 6.81 1.15
C ILE A 4 -2.47 6.20 2.14
N THR A 5 -1.19 6.32 1.86
CA THR A 5 -0.17 5.80 2.78
C THR A 5 -0.20 6.58 4.08
N THR A 6 -0.04 5.86 5.20
CA THR A 6 -0.09 6.48 6.53
C THR A 6 1.29 6.71 7.11
N LYS A 7 2.34 6.24 6.43
CA LYS A 7 3.72 6.44 6.85
C LYS A 7 4.63 6.31 5.66
N ASN A 8 5.89 6.69 5.83
CA ASN A 8 6.88 6.51 4.79
C ASN A 8 7.21 5.03 4.66
N ILE A 9 7.27 4.55 3.42
CA ILE A 9 7.51 3.14 3.12
C ILE A 9 8.67 3.09 2.13
N THR A 10 9.57 2.12 2.29
CA THR A 10 10.64 1.88 1.33
C THR A 10 10.42 0.52 0.70
N ASN A 11 10.37 0.45 -0.63
CA ASN A 11 10.14 -0.83 -1.31
C ASN A 11 11.44 -1.63 -1.40
N ALA A 12 11.34 -2.84 -1.97
CA ALA A 12 12.49 -3.75 -2.07
C ALA A 12 13.64 -3.17 -2.90
N ASN A 13 13.35 -2.24 -3.79
CA ASN A 13 14.36 -1.61 -4.63
C ASN A 13 14.92 -0.33 -4.01
N GLY A 14 14.55 -0.03 -2.77
CA GLY A 14 15.03 1.16 -2.09
C GLY A 14 14.31 2.44 -2.47
N ILE A 15 13.23 2.34 -3.23
CA ILE A 15 12.45 3.52 -3.60
C ILE A 15 11.51 3.87 -2.46
N ARG A 16 11.47 5.14 -2.13
CA ARG A 16 10.70 5.63 -1.00
C ARG A 16 9.34 6.11 -1.43
N ILE A 17 8.32 5.61 -0.76
CA ILE A 17 6.94 6.07 -0.92
C ILE A 17 6.61 6.91 0.30
N LEU A 18 6.26 8.17 0.09
CA LEU A 18 6.06 9.10 1.19
C LEU A 18 4.68 8.95 1.80
N LYS A 19 4.58 9.31 3.07
CA LYS A 19 3.30 9.38 3.76
C LYS A 19 2.36 10.31 3.02
N GLY A 20 1.09 9.92 2.90
CA GLY A 20 0.08 10.74 2.26
C GLY A 20 -0.02 10.55 0.76
N GLU A 21 0.72 9.60 0.23
CA GLU A 21 0.70 9.35 -1.21
C GLU A 21 -0.48 8.48 -1.59
N LYS A 22 -1.14 8.82 -2.69
CA LYS A 22 -2.26 8.05 -3.20
C LYS A 22 -1.76 6.82 -3.92
N VAL A 23 -2.32 5.67 -3.57
CA VAL A 23 -1.90 4.39 -4.15
C VAL A 23 -3.12 3.56 -4.51
N GLN A 24 -2.92 2.61 -5.41
CA GLN A 24 -3.95 1.65 -5.78
C GLN A 24 -3.54 0.28 -5.25
N CYS A 25 -4.49 -0.42 -4.64
CA CYS A 25 -4.26 -1.79 -4.18
C CYS A 25 -4.54 -2.75 -5.32
N LEU A 26 -3.56 -3.56 -5.68
CA LEU A 26 -3.69 -4.53 -6.76
C LEU A 26 -4.07 -5.90 -6.24
N PHE A 27 -3.49 -6.32 -5.13
CA PHE A 27 -3.77 -7.61 -4.50
C PHE A 27 -3.78 -7.47 -3.00
N ILE A 28 -4.49 -8.37 -2.33
CA ILE A 28 -4.44 -8.52 -0.88
C ILE A 28 -4.13 -9.98 -0.59
N THR A 29 -3.17 -10.21 0.30
CA THR A 29 -2.80 -11.55 0.73
C THR A 29 -3.00 -11.64 2.24
N GLU A 30 -3.65 -12.67 2.68
CA GLU A 30 -3.82 -12.93 4.10
C GLU A 30 -2.61 -13.69 4.63
N LEU A 31 -2.00 -13.14 5.68
CA LEU A 31 -0.82 -13.75 6.30
C LEU A 31 -1.18 -14.57 7.53
N GLY A 32 -2.46 -14.60 7.90
CA GLY A 32 -2.95 -15.32 9.09
C GLY A 32 -3.16 -14.36 10.25
N ASN A 33 -3.92 -14.80 11.26
CA ASN A 33 -4.19 -14.02 12.48
C ASN A 33 -4.69 -12.61 12.21
N ASN A 34 -5.54 -12.46 11.19
CA ASN A 34 -6.10 -11.17 10.80
C ASN A 34 -5.05 -10.17 10.30
N CYS A 35 -3.92 -10.69 9.83
CA CYS A 35 -2.88 -9.86 9.23
C CYS A 35 -2.98 -9.95 7.72
N TYR A 36 -2.87 -8.81 7.05
CA TYR A 36 -2.98 -8.74 5.60
C TYR A 36 -1.84 -7.92 5.03
N GLU A 37 -1.39 -8.34 3.86
CA GLU A 37 -0.37 -7.63 3.12
C GLU A 37 -0.96 -7.27 1.76
N GLY A 38 -0.66 -6.09 1.26
CA GLY A 38 -1.15 -5.64 -0.03
C GLY A 38 -0.01 -5.35 -0.98
N LEU A 39 -0.26 -5.59 -2.27
CA LEU A 39 0.60 -5.09 -3.33
C LEU A 39 -0.04 -3.81 -3.83
N PHE A 40 0.70 -2.72 -3.72
CA PHE A 40 0.20 -1.40 -4.09
C PHE A 40 1.02 -0.81 -5.21
N VAL A 41 0.43 0.13 -5.93
CA VAL A 41 1.15 0.87 -6.95
C VAL A 41 0.85 2.35 -6.80
N THR A 42 1.89 3.18 -6.90
CA THR A 42 1.75 4.63 -6.84
C THR A 42 1.25 5.15 -8.18
N GLU A 43 0.91 6.44 -8.23
CA GLU A 43 0.45 7.07 -9.46
C GLU A 43 1.55 7.11 -10.52
N THR A 44 2.80 7.03 -10.11
CA THR A 44 3.93 7.01 -11.06
C THR A 44 4.34 5.60 -11.46
N GLY A 45 3.62 4.58 -10.98
CA GLY A 45 3.87 3.21 -11.40
C GLY A 45 4.82 2.41 -10.52
N VAL A 46 5.21 2.95 -9.37
CA VAL A 46 6.10 2.24 -8.44
C VAL A 46 5.28 1.24 -7.62
N LYS A 47 5.64 -0.03 -7.70
CA LYS A 47 4.96 -1.08 -6.94
C LYS A 47 5.68 -1.36 -5.65
N PHE A 48 4.92 -1.69 -4.62
CA PHE A 48 5.51 -2.03 -3.33
C PHE A 48 4.58 -2.94 -2.54
N LEU A 49 5.18 -3.81 -1.73
CA LEU A 49 4.45 -4.65 -0.80
C LEU A 49 4.48 -3.97 0.56
N SER A 50 3.37 -3.98 1.25
CA SER A 50 3.30 -3.38 2.56
C SER A 50 2.21 -4.05 3.38
N ASP A 51 2.40 -4.04 4.70
CA ASP A 51 1.35 -4.39 5.64
C ASP A 51 0.14 -3.50 5.30
N PHE A 52 -1.01 -4.11 5.23
CA PHE A 52 -2.22 -3.41 4.84
C PHE A 52 -2.56 -2.25 5.79
N SER A 53 -2.10 -2.35 7.04
CA SER A 53 -2.33 -1.30 8.04
C SER A 53 -1.56 -0.02 7.74
N ASN A 54 -0.57 -0.06 6.85
CA ASN A 54 0.22 1.12 6.49
C ASN A 54 -0.46 1.97 5.41
N VAL A 55 -1.63 1.54 4.96
CA VAL A 55 -2.37 2.26 3.93
C VAL A 55 -3.81 2.39 4.38
N MET A 56 -4.31 3.61 4.43
CA MET A 56 -5.71 3.84 4.76
C MET A 56 -6.52 3.69 3.48
N ILE A 57 -7.34 2.66 3.43
CA ILE A 57 -8.15 2.38 2.26
C ILE A 57 -9.37 3.29 2.26
N ASN A 58 -9.58 3.92 1.12
CA ASN A 58 -10.70 4.83 0.95
C ASN A 58 -11.64 4.20 -0.06
N ILE A 59 -12.75 3.71 0.42
CA ILE A 59 -13.75 3.07 -0.44
C ILE A 59 -14.74 4.12 -0.89
N LYS A 60 -14.77 4.35 -2.19
CA LYS A 60 -15.70 5.29 -2.79
C LYS A 60 -16.86 4.55 -3.40
N ARG A 61 -17.99 5.12 -3.30
CA ARG A 61 -19.19 4.58 -3.92
C ARG A 61 -19.62 5.39 -5.09
#